data_96425ba8fd4078cb2fbb254ba7043731
#
_entry.id   96425ba8fd4078cb2fbb254ba7043731
#
_cell.length_a   1.000
_cell.length_b   1.000
_cell.length_c   1.000
_cell.angle_alpha   90.00
_cell.angle_beta   90.00
_cell.angle_gamma   90.00
#
_symmetry.space_group_name_H-M   'P 1'
#
loop_
_entity.id
_entity.type
_entity.pdbx_description
1 polymer ?
#
loop_
_entity_poly.entity_id
_entity_poly.type
_entity_poly.pdbx_seq_one_letter_code
_entity_poly.pdbx_strand_id
1 'polypeptide(L)'
;GMDFFWELATLIVIMLLGHWLEMKSVLGASKALQLLVSMMPAEAHRVTKDGQIEDVKLEMLQKDDIIMIKPGEKVPADGIIEEGSSYLNESMLTGESKPVRKEKDNKVIGGSINGNGSLKIKVEHTGKDSYLNKVIKLVEEAQRAKSKMQNFSDRAAKWLTYIALSVGFGTLAVWLIAGYPFVFALERMVTVMVIACPHA
;
A
#
# COMPACT_ATOMS: atom_id res chain seq x y z
N GLY A 1 25.14 34.51 18.10
CA GLY A 1 23.98 33.90 18.81
C GLY A 1 22.70 33.86 18.03
N MET A 2 22.50 34.59 16.91
CA MET A 2 21.25 34.50 16.10
C MET A 2 21.29 33.38 15.05
N ASP A 3 22.43 32.95 14.63
CA ASP A 3 22.60 31.90 13.62
C ASP A 3 22.06 30.53 14.05
N PHE A 4 22.16 30.23 15.34
CA PHE A 4 21.68 28.97 15.91
C PHE A 4 20.16 28.75 15.84
N PHE A 5 19.38 29.83 15.95
CA PHE A 5 17.92 29.75 15.81
C PHE A 5 17.47 29.51 14.37
N TRP A 6 18.23 30.01 13.41
CA TRP A 6 17.98 29.82 11.99
C TRP A 6 18.22 28.37 11.57
N GLU A 7 19.32 27.77 12.03
CA GLU A 7 19.65 26.37 11.78
C GLU A 7 18.61 25.44 12.43
N LEU A 8 18.18 25.72 13.66
CA LEU A 8 17.14 24.95 14.34
C LEU A 8 15.81 25.04 13.61
N ALA A 9 15.42 26.24 13.17
CA ALA A 9 14.16 26.46 12.46
C ALA A 9 14.14 25.73 11.11
N THR A 10 15.24 25.78 10.34
CA THR A 10 15.38 25.06 9.08
C THR A 10 15.34 23.54 9.29
N LEU A 11 15.98 23.02 10.31
CA LEU A 11 15.96 21.59 10.62
C LEU A 11 14.54 21.11 10.93
N ILE A 12 13.79 21.86 11.76
CA ILE A 12 12.40 21.55 12.10
C ILE A 12 11.52 21.55 10.85
N VAL A 13 11.66 22.55 9.99
CA VAL A 13 10.87 22.66 8.75
C VAL A 13 11.14 21.48 7.82
N ILE A 14 12.41 21.11 7.62
CA ILE A 14 12.79 19.99 6.77
C ILE A 14 12.26 18.68 7.34
N MET A 15 12.35 18.47 8.64
CA MET A 15 11.85 17.27 9.33
C MET A 15 10.32 17.15 9.22
N LEU A 16 9.59 18.26 9.42
CA LEU A 16 8.13 18.29 9.26
C LEU A 16 7.72 18.05 7.81
N LEU A 17 8.44 18.61 6.85
CA LEU A 17 8.20 18.38 5.42
C LEU A 17 8.43 16.92 5.05
N GLY A 18 9.51 16.31 5.54
CA GLY A 18 9.82 14.89 5.33
C GLY A 18 8.71 14.00 5.87
N HIS A 19 8.28 14.24 7.10
CA HIS A 19 7.19 13.48 7.73
C HIS A 19 5.84 13.67 7.01
N TRP A 20 5.54 14.89 6.55
CA TRP A 20 4.33 15.16 5.76
C TRP A 20 4.33 14.42 4.41
N LEU A 21 5.46 14.41 3.69
CA LEU A 21 5.62 13.69 2.43
C LEU A 21 5.47 12.18 2.63
N GLU A 22 6.02 11.65 3.72
CA GLU A 22 5.90 10.25 4.10
C GLU A 22 4.44 9.86 4.36
N MET A 23 3.73 10.61 5.21
CA MET A 23 2.30 10.38 5.48
C MET A 23 1.46 10.44 4.21
N LYS A 24 1.72 11.40 3.33
CA LYS A 24 1.00 11.54 2.06
C LYS A 24 1.20 10.33 1.16
N SER A 25 2.41 9.76 1.12
CA SER A 25 2.72 8.57 0.32
C SER A 25 2.01 7.32 0.85
N VAL A 26 1.97 7.13 2.17
CA VAL A 26 1.28 5.99 2.82
C VAL A 26 -0.23 6.05 2.61
N LEU A 27 -0.84 7.23 2.78
CA LEU A 27 -2.28 7.44 2.56
C LEU A 27 -2.68 7.21 1.09
N GLY A 28 -1.83 7.59 0.14
CA GLY A 28 -2.07 7.36 -1.29
C GLY A 28 -2.15 5.88 -1.65
N ALA A 29 -1.25 5.07 -1.12
CA ALA A 29 -1.23 3.62 -1.36
C ALA A 29 -2.45 2.90 -0.75
N SER A 30 -2.87 3.30 0.46
CA SER A 30 -4.07 2.75 1.11
C SER A 30 -5.35 3.07 0.34
N LYS A 31 -5.46 4.28 -0.21
CA LYS A 31 -6.61 4.70 -1.02
C LYS A 31 -6.70 3.93 -2.34
N ALA A 32 -5.57 3.67 -3.01
CA ALA A 32 -5.53 2.85 -4.21
C ALA A 32 -6.00 1.42 -3.94
N LEU A 33 -5.62 0.83 -2.81
CA LEU A 33 -6.06 -0.49 -2.38
C LEU A 33 -7.59 -0.54 -2.16
N GLN A 34 -8.15 0.46 -1.48
CA GLN A 34 -9.61 0.57 -1.29
C GLN A 34 -10.36 0.69 -2.61
N LEU A 35 -9.83 1.42 -3.59
CA LEU A 35 -10.40 1.52 -4.92
C LEU A 35 -10.43 0.16 -5.63
N LEU A 36 -9.37 -0.63 -5.55
CA LEU A 36 -9.33 -1.98 -6.13
C LEU A 36 -10.40 -2.89 -5.52
N VAL A 37 -10.56 -2.88 -4.19
CA VAL A 37 -11.61 -3.67 -3.51
C VAL A 37 -13.00 -3.23 -3.94
N SER A 38 -13.24 -1.93 -4.12
CA SER A 38 -14.54 -1.39 -4.55
C SER A 38 -14.90 -1.73 -6.01
N MET A 39 -13.96 -2.29 -6.78
CA MET A 39 -14.22 -2.71 -8.16
C MET A 39 -14.99 -4.03 -8.23
N MET A 40 -14.99 -4.85 -7.20
CA MET A 40 -15.74 -6.10 -7.20
C MET A 40 -17.23 -5.82 -7.02
N PRO A 41 -18.14 -6.46 -7.79
CA PRO A 41 -19.58 -6.40 -7.56
C PRO A 41 -19.91 -7.14 -6.25
N ALA A 42 -21.05 -6.80 -5.64
CA ALA A 42 -21.51 -7.47 -4.43
C ALA A 42 -22.16 -8.83 -4.72
N GLU A 43 -22.72 -8.98 -5.92
CA GLU A 43 -23.53 -10.13 -6.35
C GLU A 43 -23.08 -10.61 -7.72
N ALA A 44 -23.40 -11.85 -8.04
CA ALA A 44 -23.17 -12.49 -9.32
C ALA A 44 -24.40 -13.26 -9.79
N HIS A 45 -24.63 -13.31 -11.09
CA HIS A 45 -25.73 -14.02 -11.71
C HIS A 45 -25.30 -15.47 -12.03
N ARG A 46 -25.52 -16.39 -11.08
CA ARG A 46 -25.16 -17.80 -11.26
C ARG A 46 -26.22 -18.50 -12.13
N VAL A 47 -25.75 -19.31 -13.07
CA VAL A 47 -26.61 -20.15 -13.90
C VAL A 47 -26.71 -21.52 -13.25
N THR A 48 -27.92 -21.94 -12.88
CA THR A 48 -28.17 -23.27 -12.28
C THR A 48 -28.13 -24.35 -13.35
N LYS A 49 -28.07 -25.62 -12.93
CA LYS A 49 -28.07 -26.78 -13.84
C LYS A 49 -29.31 -26.83 -14.73
N ASP A 50 -30.41 -26.25 -14.27
CA ASP A 50 -31.68 -26.16 -15.01
C ASP A 50 -31.74 -24.96 -15.96
N GLY A 51 -30.62 -24.20 -16.07
CA GLY A 51 -30.51 -23.04 -16.93
C GLY A 51 -31.16 -21.75 -16.38
N GLN A 52 -31.65 -21.78 -15.14
CA GLN A 52 -32.20 -20.60 -14.48
C GLN A 52 -31.07 -19.71 -13.96
N ILE A 53 -31.34 -18.41 -13.88
CA ILE A 53 -30.38 -17.44 -13.34
C ILE A 53 -30.82 -17.09 -11.92
N GLU A 54 -29.91 -17.22 -10.98
CA GLU A 54 -30.11 -16.79 -9.59
C GLU A 54 -29.01 -15.79 -9.16
N ASP A 55 -29.42 -14.78 -8.42
CA ASP A 55 -28.50 -13.79 -7.86
C ASP A 55 -27.90 -14.34 -6.57
N VAL A 56 -26.60 -14.48 -6.53
CA VAL A 56 -25.84 -15.00 -5.38
C VAL A 56 -24.79 -13.98 -4.94
N LYS A 57 -24.52 -13.93 -3.64
CA LYS A 57 -23.42 -13.11 -3.13
C LYS A 57 -22.10 -13.63 -3.68
N LEU A 58 -21.18 -12.72 -3.96
CA LEU A 58 -19.84 -13.06 -4.50
C LEU A 58 -19.12 -14.11 -3.65
N GLU A 59 -19.30 -14.06 -2.32
CA GLU A 59 -18.69 -15.00 -1.36
C GLU A 59 -19.21 -16.43 -1.49
N MET A 60 -20.37 -16.62 -2.10
CA MET A 60 -21.02 -17.93 -2.31
C MET A 60 -20.61 -18.58 -3.63
N LEU A 61 -19.93 -17.86 -4.51
CA LEU A 61 -19.41 -18.42 -5.76
C LEU A 61 -18.31 -19.45 -5.48
N GLN A 62 -18.40 -20.55 -6.21
CA GLN A 62 -17.44 -21.64 -6.14
C GLN A 62 -16.74 -21.83 -7.49
N LYS A 63 -15.60 -22.50 -7.45
CA LYS A 63 -14.93 -22.93 -8.67
C LYS A 63 -15.86 -23.85 -9.47
N ASP A 64 -15.82 -23.72 -10.80
CA ASP A 64 -16.65 -24.41 -11.77
C ASP A 64 -18.12 -23.96 -11.83
N ASP A 65 -18.55 -22.98 -11.04
CA ASP A 65 -19.85 -22.32 -11.24
C ASP A 65 -19.88 -21.62 -12.59
N ILE A 66 -21.04 -21.65 -13.24
CA ILE A 66 -21.30 -20.87 -14.46
C ILE A 66 -22.02 -19.59 -14.06
N ILE A 67 -21.48 -18.46 -14.49
CA ILE A 67 -22.08 -17.14 -14.24
C ILE A 67 -22.39 -16.43 -15.55
N MET A 68 -23.48 -15.68 -15.56
CA MET A 68 -23.84 -14.81 -16.67
C MET A 68 -23.42 -13.37 -16.34
N ILE A 69 -22.84 -12.69 -17.32
CA ILE A 69 -22.46 -11.28 -17.23
C ILE A 69 -23.15 -10.53 -18.33
N LYS A 70 -24.01 -9.60 -17.92
CA LYS A 70 -24.78 -8.74 -18.82
C LYS A 70 -23.92 -7.58 -19.35
N PRO A 71 -24.34 -6.93 -20.45
CA PRO A 71 -23.69 -5.73 -20.94
C PRO A 71 -23.57 -4.64 -19.87
N GLY A 72 -22.37 -4.05 -19.76
CA GLY A 72 -22.07 -3.00 -18.79
C GLY A 72 -21.75 -3.48 -17.37
N GLU A 73 -21.94 -4.75 -17.07
CA GLU A 73 -21.68 -5.29 -15.74
C GLU A 73 -20.19 -5.54 -15.50
N LYS A 74 -19.81 -5.57 -14.23
CA LYS A 74 -18.47 -5.98 -13.80
C LYS A 74 -18.38 -7.50 -13.72
N VAL A 75 -17.26 -8.04 -14.16
CA VAL A 75 -16.95 -9.46 -14.03
C VAL A 75 -16.72 -9.81 -12.56
N PRO A 76 -17.52 -10.71 -11.95
CA PRO A 76 -17.44 -10.97 -10.51
C PRO A 76 -16.29 -11.87 -10.07
N ALA A 77 -15.75 -12.71 -10.96
CA ALA A 77 -14.68 -13.66 -10.65
C ALA A 77 -13.81 -13.93 -11.86
N ASP A 78 -12.61 -14.46 -11.64
CA ASP A 78 -11.73 -14.91 -12.73
C ASP A 78 -12.28 -16.20 -13.33
N GLY A 79 -12.24 -16.32 -14.65
CA GLY A 79 -12.76 -17.50 -15.32
C GLY A 79 -12.44 -17.56 -16.80
N ILE A 80 -13.09 -18.51 -17.46
CA ILE A 80 -13.01 -18.74 -18.90
C ILE A 80 -14.38 -18.57 -19.52
N ILE A 81 -14.45 -17.89 -20.67
CA ILE A 81 -15.70 -17.71 -21.42
C ILE A 81 -16.11 -19.05 -22.02
N GLU A 82 -17.27 -19.55 -21.65
CA GLU A 82 -17.87 -20.73 -22.28
C GLU A 82 -18.75 -20.37 -23.48
N GLU A 83 -19.46 -19.23 -23.38
CA GLU A 83 -20.39 -18.80 -24.41
C GLU A 83 -20.43 -17.27 -24.51
N GLY A 84 -20.57 -16.77 -25.73
CA GLY A 84 -20.67 -15.35 -26.01
C GLY A 84 -19.35 -14.71 -26.46
N SER A 85 -19.44 -13.44 -26.82
CA SER A 85 -18.29 -12.58 -27.13
C SER A 85 -18.58 -11.16 -26.77
N SER A 86 -17.59 -10.42 -26.27
CA SER A 86 -17.71 -9.02 -25.90
C SER A 86 -16.35 -8.32 -25.89
N TYR A 87 -16.38 -7.01 -25.71
CA TYR A 87 -15.19 -6.22 -25.40
C TYR A 87 -15.11 -6.01 -23.89
N LEU A 88 -14.01 -6.43 -23.28
CA LEU A 88 -13.79 -6.25 -21.86
C LEU A 88 -12.81 -5.09 -21.62
N ASN A 89 -13.20 -4.17 -20.77
CA ASN A 89 -12.30 -3.10 -20.29
C ASN A 89 -11.55 -3.59 -19.06
N GLU A 90 -10.28 -3.91 -19.25
CA GLU A 90 -9.35 -4.37 -18.21
C GLU A 90 -8.39 -3.25 -17.77
N SER A 91 -8.60 -2.01 -18.20
CA SER A 91 -7.67 -0.88 -18.03
C SER A 91 -7.28 -0.60 -16.58
N MET A 92 -8.21 -0.76 -15.66
CA MET A 92 -7.96 -0.55 -14.24
C MET A 92 -7.05 -1.62 -13.61
N LEU A 93 -6.95 -2.79 -14.23
CA LEU A 93 -6.17 -3.92 -13.74
C LEU A 93 -4.83 -4.07 -14.47
N THR A 94 -4.84 -3.87 -15.78
CA THR A 94 -3.66 -4.06 -16.65
C THR A 94 -2.96 -2.76 -17.03
N GLY A 95 -3.65 -1.61 -16.90
CA GLY A 95 -3.17 -0.31 -17.37
C GLY A 95 -3.39 -0.08 -18.88
N GLU A 96 -3.88 -1.06 -19.63
CA GLU A 96 -4.15 -0.93 -21.06
C GLU A 96 -5.49 -0.23 -21.30
N SER A 97 -5.45 0.95 -21.94
CA SER A 97 -6.63 1.81 -22.09
C SER A 97 -7.68 1.31 -23.10
N LYS A 98 -7.34 0.33 -23.95
CA LYS A 98 -8.25 -0.16 -24.99
C LYS A 98 -8.99 -1.39 -24.52
N PRO A 99 -10.34 -1.45 -24.69
CA PRO A 99 -11.10 -2.67 -24.46
C PRO A 99 -10.59 -3.81 -25.35
N VAL A 100 -10.43 -4.99 -24.77
CA VAL A 100 -9.94 -6.19 -25.45
C VAL A 100 -11.12 -7.07 -25.84
N ARG A 101 -11.18 -7.51 -27.10
CA ARG A 101 -12.18 -8.47 -27.54
C ARG A 101 -11.88 -9.83 -26.90
N LYS A 102 -12.89 -10.39 -26.28
CA LYS A 102 -12.85 -11.72 -25.66
C LYS A 102 -14.00 -12.57 -26.21
N GLU A 103 -13.71 -13.82 -26.44
CA GLU A 103 -14.66 -14.80 -26.98
C GLU A 103 -14.42 -16.16 -26.30
N LYS A 104 -15.15 -17.16 -26.70
CA LYS A 104 -15.07 -18.51 -26.12
C LYS A 104 -13.61 -18.96 -25.93
N ASP A 105 -13.35 -19.63 -24.81
CA ASP A 105 -12.05 -20.12 -24.33
C ASP A 105 -11.04 -19.02 -23.92
N ASN A 106 -11.38 -17.75 -24.03
CA ASN A 106 -10.56 -16.66 -23.51
C ASN A 106 -10.73 -16.50 -22.00
N LYS A 107 -9.63 -16.18 -21.33
CA LYS A 107 -9.64 -15.85 -19.90
C LYS A 107 -10.15 -14.45 -19.65
N VAL A 108 -10.90 -14.31 -18.57
CA VAL A 108 -11.40 -13.04 -18.05
C VAL A 108 -10.95 -12.83 -16.60
N ILE A 109 -10.74 -11.59 -16.24
CA ILE A 109 -10.26 -11.19 -14.92
C ILE A 109 -11.41 -10.54 -14.15
N GLY A 110 -11.64 -10.96 -12.91
CA GLY A 110 -12.62 -10.35 -12.01
C GLY A 110 -12.31 -8.86 -11.79
N GLY A 111 -13.34 -8.02 -11.81
CA GLY A 111 -13.23 -6.56 -11.75
C GLY A 111 -13.17 -5.87 -13.11
N SER A 112 -13.00 -6.60 -14.22
CA SER A 112 -13.13 -6.05 -15.59
C SER A 112 -14.57 -5.60 -15.85
N ILE A 113 -14.76 -4.63 -16.74
CA ILE A 113 -16.08 -4.14 -17.12
C ILE A 113 -16.45 -4.75 -18.49
N ASN A 114 -17.59 -5.45 -18.54
CA ASN A 114 -18.12 -6.01 -19.76
C ASN A 114 -18.68 -4.89 -20.66
N GLY A 115 -18.41 -4.97 -21.95
CA GLY A 115 -18.96 -4.04 -22.94
C GLY A 115 -20.39 -4.41 -23.35
N ASN A 116 -20.59 -4.63 -24.64
CA ASN A 116 -21.93 -4.71 -25.24
C ASN A 116 -22.49 -6.15 -25.37
N GLY A 117 -21.68 -7.17 -25.16
CA GLY A 117 -22.08 -8.57 -25.28
C GLY A 117 -22.52 -9.18 -23.95
N SER A 118 -23.33 -10.25 -24.02
CA SER A 118 -23.55 -11.13 -22.86
C SER A 118 -22.52 -12.26 -22.88
N LEU A 119 -21.98 -12.60 -21.72
CA LEU A 119 -21.01 -13.66 -21.57
C LEU A 119 -21.48 -14.68 -20.54
N LYS A 120 -21.30 -15.96 -20.83
CA LYS A 120 -21.32 -17.02 -19.82
C LYS A 120 -19.88 -17.42 -19.52
N ILE A 121 -19.53 -17.39 -18.26
CA ILE A 121 -18.17 -17.60 -17.79
C ILE A 121 -18.17 -18.75 -16.79
N LYS A 122 -17.28 -19.69 -16.98
CA LYS A 122 -16.95 -20.71 -16.00
C LYS A 122 -15.92 -20.17 -15.04
N VAL A 123 -16.23 -20.15 -13.76
CA VAL A 123 -15.38 -19.63 -12.69
C VAL A 123 -14.17 -20.53 -12.47
N GLU A 124 -12.96 -19.99 -12.58
CA GLU A 124 -11.70 -20.69 -12.27
C GLU A 124 -11.19 -20.37 -10.86
N HIS A 125 -11.24 -19.08 -10.47
CA HIS A 125 -10.72 -18.63 -9.20
C HIS A 125 -11.69 -17.65 -8.53
N THR A 126 -11.90 -17.86 -7.24
CA THR A 126 -12.74 -17.00 -6.39
C THR A 126 -12.01 -16.59 -5.13
N GLY A 127 -12.49 -15.58 -4.45
CA GLY A 127 -12.00 -15.15 -3.14
C GLY A 127 -10.49 -14.92 -3.15
N LYS A 128 -9.77 -15.59 -2.24
CA LYS A 128 -8.33 -15.38 -2.01
C LYS A 128 -7.43 -15.76 -3.20
N ASP A 129 -7.91 -16.62 -4.08
CA ASP A 129 -7.17 -17.13 -5.24
C ASP A 129 -7.36 -16.28 -6.49
N SER A 130 -8.26 -15.28 -6.47
CA SER A 130 -8.48 -14.37 -7.58
C SER A 130 -7.24 -13.52 -7.89
N TYR A 131 -7.11 -13.13 -9.15
CA TYR A 131 -6.04 -12.24 -9.61
C TYR A 131 -5.96 -10.95 -8.79
N LEU A 132 -7.11 -10.31 -8.55
CA LEU A 132 -7.18 -9.07 -7.78
C LEU A 132 -6.68 -9.26 -6.34
N ASN A 133 -7.08 -10.34 -5.67
CA ASN A 133 -6.61 -10.61 -4.31
C ASN A 133 -5.11 -10.93 -4.25
N LYS A 134 -4.55 -11.58 -5.28
CA LYS A 134 -3.09 -11.77 -5.40
C LYS A 134 -2.36 -10.44 -5.53
N VAL A 135 -2.88 -9.51 -6.34
CA VAL A 135 -2.32 -8.16 -6.49
C VAL A 135 -2.40 -7.39 -5.16
N ILE A 136 -3.56 -7.41 -4.49
CA ILE A 136 -3.76 -6.80 -3.17
C ILE A 136 -2.71 -7.32 -2.18
N LYS A 137 -2.54 -8.63 -2.11
CA LYS A 137 -1.57 -9.27 -1.21
C LYS A 137 -0.13 -8.85 -1.50
N LEU A 138 0.26 -8.79 -2.77
CA LEU A 138 1.58 -8.32 -3.18
C LEU A 138 1.84 -6.87 -2.75
N VAL A 139 0.85 -6.00 -2.91
CA VAL A 139 0.94 -4.59 -2.47
C VAL A 139 1.06 -4.50 -0.93
N GLU A 140 0.26 -5.27 -0.19
CA GLU A 140 0.35 -5.34 1.27
C GLU A 140 1.72 -5.86 1.75
N GLU A 141 2.25 -6.90 1.12
CA GLU A 141 3.56 -7.45 1.45
C GLU A 141 4.68 -6.44 1.18
N ALA A 142 4.61 -5.72 0.06
CA ALA A 142 5.56 -4.65 -0.25
C ALA A 142 5.50 -3.50 0.78
N GLN A 143 4.31 -3.10 1.22
CA GLN A 143 4.13 -2.10 2.27
C GLN A 143 4.66 -2.57 3.63
N ARG A 144 4.42 -3.83 4.00
CA ARG A 144 4.95 -4.43 5.23
C ARG A 144 6.48 -4.53 5.22
N ALA A 145 7.09 -4.83 4.09
CA ALA A 145 8.55 -4.86 3.95
C ALA A 145 9.15 -3.47 4.19
N LYS A 146 8.57 -2.41 3.61
CA LYS A 146 8.97 -1.02 3.84
C LYS A 146 8.85 -0.63 5.32
N SER A 147 7.74 -0.99 5.97
CA SER A 147 7.52 -0.72 7.41
C SER A 147 8.54 -1.45 8.31
N LYS A 148 8.97 -2.66 7.97
CA LYS A 148 10.01 -3.37 8.74
C LYS A 148 11.38 -2.67 8.67
N MET A 149 11.79 -2.22 7.48
CA MET A 149 13.02 -1.45 7.31
C MET A 149 12.98 -0.14 8.10
N GLN A 150 11.85 0.56 8.05
CA GLN A 150 11.64 1.81 8.78
C GLN A 150 11.72 1.59 10.30
N ASN A 151 11.06 0.56 10.83
CA ASN A 151 11.15 0.20 12.25
C ASN A 151 12.57 -0.16 12.70
N PHE A 152 13.39 -0.74 11.82
CA PHE A 152 14.79 -1.00 12.11
C PHE A 152 15.60 0.30 12.19
N SER A 153 15.40 1.20 11.23
CA SER A 153 16.01 2.53 11.20
C SER A 153 15.65 3.34 12.45
N ASP A 154 14.36 3.37 12.83
CA ASP A 154 13.87 4.07 14.01
C ASP A 154 14.46 3.51 15.31
N ARG A 155 14.64 2.19 15.38
CA ARG A 155 15.28 1.54 16.54
C ARG A 155 16.74 1.90 16.64
N ALA A 156 17.47 1.92 15.51
CA ALA A 156 18.86 2.34 15.44
C ALA A 156 19.00 3.83 15.84
N ALA A 157 18.15 4.70 15.32
CA ALA A 157 18.13 6.11 15.67
C ALA A 157 17.88 6.36 17.17
N LYS A 158 16.94 5.62 17.78
CA LYS A 158 16.70 5.67 19.24
C LYS A 158 17.94 5.29 20.04
N TRP A 159 18.60 4.21 19.67
CA TRP A 159 19.84 3.80 20.36
C TRP A 159 20.96 4.84 20.24
N LEU A 160 21.14 5.41 19.04
CA LEU A 160 22.12 6.47 18.81
C LEU A 160 21.80 7.71 19.65
N THR A 161 20.51 8.07 19.76
CA THR A 161 20.08 9.19 20.62
C THR A 161 20.42 8.94 22.08
N TYR A 162 20.15 7.74 22.62
CA TYR A 162 20.52 7.41 24.00
C TYR A 162 22.03 7.46 24.24
N ILE A 163 22.82 6.98 23.28
CA ILE A 163 24.29 7.04 23.36
C ILE A 163 24.75 8.50 23.35
N ALA A 164 24.23 9.32 22.42
CA ALA A 164 24.58 10.74 22.31
C ALA A 164 24.27 11.51 23.59
N LEU A 165 23.08 11.29 24.18
CA LEU A 165 22.69 11.89 25.44
C LEU A 165 23.61 11.45 26.59
N SER A 166 23.91 10.15 26.70
CA SER A 166 24.77 9.61 27.75
C SER A 166 26.20 10.19 27.67
N VAL A 167 26.77 10.26 26.48
CA VAL A 167 28.08 10.83 26.26
C VAL A 167 28.11 12.34 26.49
N GLY A 168 27.04 13.04 26.04
CA GLY A 168 26.90 14.49 26.28
C GLY A 168 26.83 14.82 27.75
N PHE A 169 25.97 14.17 28.52
CA PHE A 169 25.90 14.38 29.97
C PHE A 169 27.18 13.94 30.70
N GLY A 170 27.78 12.85 30.25
CA GLY A 170 29.10 12.43 30.75
C GLY A 170 30.21 13.50 30.54
N THR A 171 30.23 14.11 29.36
CA THR A 171 31.14 15.20 29.04
C THR A 171 30.91 16.41 29.97
N LEU A 172 29.64 16.81 30.18
CA LEU A 172 29.29 17.90 31.13
C LEU A 172 29.82 17.59 32.52
N ALA A 173 29.56 16.39 33.04
CA ALA A 173 29.98 16.00 34.38
C ALA A 173 31.50 16.03 34.54
N VAL A 174 32.25 15.48 33.56
CA VAL A 174 33.73 15.44 33.60
C VAL A 174 34.31 16.85 33.65
N TRP A 175 33.84 17.81 32.84
CA TRP A 175 34.33 19.18 32.83
C TRP A 175 33.99 19.95 34.10
N LEU A 176 32.82 19.70 34.70
CA LEU A 176 32.42 20.31 35.98
C LEU A 176 33.32 19.78 37.13
N ILE A 177 33.57 18.47 37.16
CA ILE A 177 34.47 17.85 38.16
C ILE A 177 35.91 18.36 38.02
N ALA A 178 36.33 18.59 36.77
CA ALA A 178 37.66 19.20 36.50
C ALA A 178 37.77 20.68 36.87
N GLY A 179 36.72 21.30 37.42
CA GLY A 179 36.70 22.67 37.90
C GLY A 179 36.53 23.76 36.85
N TYR A 180 36.09 23.42 35.66
CA TYR A 180 35.81 24.39 34.58
C TYR A 180 34.44 25.09 34.80
N PRO A 181 34.27 26.34 34.31
CA PRO A 181 32.99 27.07 34.42
C PRO A 181 31.85 26.31 33.71
N PHE A 182 30.64 26.40 34.26
CA PHE A 182 29.43 25.74 33.71
C PHE A 182 29.22 26.03 32.23
N VAL A 183 29.42 27.28 31.79
CA VAL A 183 29.26 27.70 30.40
C VAL A 183 30.16 26.92 29.47
N PHE A 184 31.44 26.77 29.85
CA PHE A 184 32.43 25.97 29.08
C PHE A 184 32.04 24.49 28.99
N ALA A 185 31.64 23.90 30.12
CA ALA A 185 31.19 22.51 30.16
C ALA A 185 29.96 22.26 29.29
N LEU A 186 29.00 23.23 29.31
CA LEU A 186 27.79 23.19 28.49
C LEU A 186 28.09 23.27 26.97
N GLU A 187 28.97 24.16 26.56
CA GLU A 187 29.40 24.28 25.17
C GLU A 187 29.98 22.95 24.65
N ARG A 188 30.83 22.29 25.46
CA ARG A 188 31.42 20.98 25.08
C ARG A 188 30.39 19.87 25.02
N MET A 189 29.42 19.85 25.94
CA MET A 189 28.28 18.93 25.90
C MET A 189 27.48 19.11 24.61
N VAL A 190 27.11 20.32 24.26
CA VAL A 190 26.33 20.64 23.05
C VAL A 190 27.11 20.23 21.79
N THR A 191 28.41 20.56 21.73
CA THR A 191 29.28 20.18 20.60
C THR A 191 29.28 18.68 20.38
N VAL A 192 29.45 17.89 21.45
CA VAL A 192 29.42 16.42 21.37
C VAL A 192 28.06 15.90 20.91
N MET A 193 26.97 16.47 21.43
CA MET A 193 25.61 16.08 21.03
C MET A 193 25.34 16.36 19.55
N VAL A 194 25.75 17.52 19.04
CA VAL A 194 25.59 17.89 17.62
C VAL A 194 26.38 16.96 16.70
N ILE A 195 27.62 16.62 17.05
CA ILE A 195 28.46 15.71 16.25
C ILE A 195 27.93 14.26 16.29
N ALA A 196 27.37 13.84 17.43
CA ALA A 196 26.83 12.50 17.61
C ALA A 196 25.42 12.32 17.02
N CYS A 197 24.74 13.41 16.65
CA CYS A 197 23.42 13.34 16.04
C CYS A 197 23.55 12.89 14.58
N PRO A 198 23.02 11.74 14.17
CA PRO A 198 23.11 11.30 12.78
C PRO A 198 22.22 12.22 11.92
N HIS A 199 22.87 13.11 11.19
CA HIS A 199 22.23 13.89 10.14
C HIS A 199 22.07 12.98 8.93
N ALA A 200 20.93 12.29 8.84
CA ALA A 200 20.54 11.50 7.68
C ALA A 200 19.38 12.19 6.95
#